data_67ebd25962a666ef7cc7831c7b0cf6cd
#
_entry.id   67ebd25962a666ef7cc7831c7b0cf6cd
#
_cell.length_a   1.000
_cell.length_b   1.000
_cell.length_c   1.000
_cell.angle_alpha   90.00
_cell.angle_beta   90.00
_cell.angle_gamma   90.00
#
_symmetry.space_group_name_H-M   'P 1'
#
loop_
_entity.id
_entity.type
_entity.pdbx_description
1 polymer ?
#
loop_
_entity_poly.entity_id
_entity_poly.type
_entity_poly.pdbx_seq_one_letter_code
_entity_poly.pdbx_strand_id
1 'polypeptide(L)'
;MLFAEVKRGRGGHIDRVYLVPESCRETGLNDELRASGFMMKLMKFKPRPDERVRKYQDFLQRVFTQQKELFQAWGIRLRQYNDRPALSALDAGRIPAGRITFGATTHDLASRSMFDREAQSGIYSAPTTFRWAILSLQDDRENVSAKNTFINEFQATYQRASMNADQPVMQECPRNAQQWLEHMRNLRNADFLLLILPAKGRKKDDMNLYKLTKRLAISELGIPTQCVLHKTLTNSTGVTSIFSKILKQIVSKLIIGAAWGLVQPDCIDVPTMVCGVDVCHGAGKSLRGFTASLDACYSKYTSEARQQALKEELSSEVAACVLASCEAFNTLNQT
;
A
#
# COMPACT_ATOMS: atom_id res chain seq x y z
N MET A 1 39.29 7.66 2.64
CA MET A 1 39.59 6.21 2.53
C MET A 1 38.42 5.47 3.18
N LEU A 2 37.78 4.54 2.47
CA LEU A 2 36.72 3.70 3.00
C LEU A 2 37.31 2.41 3.55
N PHE A 3 36.74 1.88 4.62
CA PHE A 3 37.07 0.54 5.11
C PHE A 3 35.81 -0.14 5.63
N ALA A 4 35.83 -1.48 5.57
CA ALA A 4 34.83 -2.33 6.17
C ALA A 4 35.45 -3.16 7.30
N GLU A 5 34.74 -3.29 8.42
CA GLU A 5 35.13 -4.20 9.50
C GLU A 5 34.46 -5.56 9.27
N VAL A 6 35.25 -6.58 9.04
CA VAL A 6 34.78 -7.93 8.76
C VAL A 6 35.15 -8.84 9.93
N LYS A 7 34.15 -9.45 10.57
CA LYS A 7 34.34 -10.47 11.59
C LYS A 7 34.71 -11.80 10.96
N ARG A 8 35.92 -12.30 11.24
CA ARG A 8 36.35 -13.64 10.78
C ARG A 8 36.24 -14.65 11.93
N GLY A 9 35.54 -15.75 11.64
CA GLY A 9 35.47 -16.93 12.49
C GLY A 9 34.72 -16.77 13.82
N ARG A 10 34.57 -17.85 14.56
CA ARG A 10 33.89 -17.92 15.86
C ARG A 10 34.60 -17.18 17.00
N GLY A 11 35.87 -16.72 16.78
CA GLY A 11 36.68 -16.03 17.75
C GLY A 11 36.55 -14.50 17.78
N GLY A 12 35.71 -13.90 16.96
CA GLY A 12 35.38 -12.48 17.00
C GLY A 12 36.49 -11.53 16.52
N HIS A 13 37.56 -12.03 15.88
CA HIS A 13 38.60 -11.17 15.32
C HIS A 13 38.02 -10.25 14.25
N ILE A 14 38.27 -8.95 14.34
CA ILE A 14 37.79 -7.93 13.40
C ILE A 14 38.95 -7.51 12.51
N ASP A 15 38.86 -7.84 11.24
CA ASP A 15 39.79 -7.38 10.23
C ASP A 15 39.26 -6.09 9.58
N ARG A 16 40.15 -5.12 9.36
CA ARG A 16 39.81 -3.93 8.54
C ARG A 16 40.24 -4.18 7.11
N VAL A 17 39.26 -4.22 6.22
CA VAL A 17 39.49 -4.32 4.77
C VAL A 17 39.34 -2.91 4.20
N TYR A 18 40.42 -2.39 3.61
CA TYR A 18 40.38 -1.10 2.94
C TYR A 18 39.74 -1.25 1.55
N LEU A 19 38.88 -0.32 1.21
CA LEU A 19 38.10 -0.35 -0.02
C LEU A 19 38.50 0.84 -0.90
N VAL A 20 38.58 0.59 -2.20
CA VAL A 20 38.75 1.64 -3.22
C VAL A 20 37.37 2.23 -3.50
N PRO A 21 37.12 3.52 -3.17
CA PRO A 21 35.79 4.13 -3.27
C PRO A 21 35.18 4.00 -4.66
N GLU A 22 35.98 4.10 -5.70
CA GLU A 22 35.57 4.03 -7.11
C GLU A 22 35.06 2.63 -7.50
N SER A 23 35.48 1.59 -6.77
CA SER A 23 35.05 0.22 -6.95
C SER A 23 33.86 -0.14 -6.06
N CYS A 24 33.45 0.74 -5.15
CA CYS A 24 32.34 0.51 -4.26
C CYS A 24 31.03 0.97 -4.89
N ARG A 25 29.98 0.19 -4.66
CA ARG A 25 28.60 0.56 -5.02
C ARG A 25 27.76 0.58 -3.75
N GLU A 26 26.88 1.56 -3.63
CA GLU A 26 25.87 1.55 -2.59
C GLU A 26 24.95 0.34 -2.76
N THR A 27 24.85 -0.49 -1.73
CA THR A 27 24.02 -1.70 -1.76
C THR A 27 22.55 -1.43 -1.40
N GLY A 28 22.24 -0.19 -1.03
CA GLY A 28 20.93 0.14 -0.48
C GLY A 28 20.67 -0.52 0.88
N LEU A 29 19.42 -0.44 1.33
CA LEU A 29 19.01 -1.06 2.58
C LEU A 29 18.77 -2.55 2.38
N ASN A 30 19.55 -3.39 3.04
CA ASN A 30 19.31 -4.81 3.08
C ASN A 30 18.09 -5.16 3.95
N ASP A 31 17.58 -6.40 3.85
CA ASP A 31 16.39 -6.83 4.58
C ASP A 31 16.59 -6.83 6.09
N GLU A 32 17.80 -7.04 6.58
CA GLU A 32 18.13 -7.00 7.99
C GLU A 32 18.04 -5.57 8.55
N LEU A 33 18.56 -4.57 7.85
CA LEU A 33 18.42 -3.16 8.23
C LEU A 33 16.95 -2.70 8.15
N ARG A 34 16.20 -3.17 7.15
CA ARG A 34 14.75 -2.90 7.06
C ARG A 34 14.00 -3.51 8.24
N ALA A 35 14.35 -4.73 8.64
CA ALA A 35 13.72 -5.43 9.76
C ALA A 35 14.10 -4.83 11.14
N SER A 36 15.26 -4.21 11.27
CA SER A 36 15.77 -3.64 12.54
C SER A 36 15.09 -2.34 12.97
N GLY A 37 14.09 -1.84 12.22
CA GLY A 37 13.47 -0.53 12.47
C GLY A 37 14.33 0.67 12.05
N PHE A 38 15.44 0.44 11.35
CA PHE A 38 16.32 1.48 10.82
C PHE A 38 15.60 2.42 9.87
N MET A 39 14.63 1.91 9.10
CA MET A 39 13.76 2.73 8.25
C MET A 39 13.01 3.81 9.02
N MET A 40 12.50 3.49 10.21
CA MET A 40 11.83 4.50 11.06
C MET A 40 12.79 5.58 11.54
N LYS A 41 14.06 5.23 11.77
CA LYS A 41 15.10 6.20 12.10
C LYS A 41 15.44 7.07 10.90
N LEU A 42 15.58 6.50 9.71
CA LEU A 42 15.81 7.24 8.47
C LEU A 42 14.66 8.19 8.11
N MET A 43 13.42 7.80 8.35
CA MET A 43 12.27 8.68 8.09
C MET A 43 12.30 9.96 8.94
N LYS A 44 12.90 9.92 10.14
CA LYS A 44 13.09 11.12 10.96
C LYS A 44 14.07 12.11 10.36
N PHE A 45 14.97 11.66 9.49
CA PHE A 45 15.93 12.52 8.78
C PHE A 45 15.40 13.00 7.42
N LYS A 46 14.19 12.57 7.02
CA LYS A 46 13.58 13.05 5.78
C LYS A 46 13.21 14.53 5.94
N PRO A 47 13.88 15.44 5.24
CA PRO A 47 13.61 16.85 5.41
C PRO A 47 12.21 17.20 4.94
N ARG A 48 11.58 18.14 5.60
CA ARG A 48 10.32 18.75 5.15
C ARG A 48 10.56 19.51 3.84
N PRO A 49 9.52 19.78 3.03
CA PRO A 49 9.70 20.48 1.76
C PRO A 49 10.43 21.80 1.88
N ASP A 50 10.08 22.64 2.87
CA ASP A 50 10.73 23.90 3.17
C ASP A 50 12.20 23.75 3.60
N GLU A 51 12.50 22.74 4.37
CA GLU A 51 13.86 22.39 4.79
C GLU A 51 14.70 21.88 3.60
N ARG A 52 14.06 21.10 2.70
CA ARG A 52 14.70 20.62 1.47
C ARG A 52 15.08 21.77 0.57
N VAL A 53 14.18 22.74 0.37
CA VAL A 53 14.44 23.94 -0.42
C VAL A 53 15.65 24.69 0.16
N ARG A 54 15.68 24.92 1.47
CA ARG A 54 16.82 25.59 2.14
C ARG A 54 18.13 24.82 1.93
N LYS A 55 18.14 23.49 2.12
CA LYS A 55 19.34 22.67 1.88
C LYS A 55 19.83 22.75 0.42
N TYR A 56 18.93 22.79 -0.55
CA TYR A 56 19.33 23.01 -1.95
C TYR A 56 19.92 24.39 -2.16
N GLN A 57 19.33 25.44 -1.61
CA GLN A 57 19.84 26.79 -1.72
C GLN A 57 21.23 26.92 -1.07
N ASP A 58 21.40 26.36 0.12
CA ASP A 58 22.68 26.35 0.84
C ASP A 58 23.76 25.56 0.07
N PHE A 59 23.38 24.44 -0.55
CA PHE A 59 24.28 23.67 -1.40
C PHE A 59 24.71 24.48 -2.63
N LEU A 60 23.76 25.02 -3.36
CA LEU A 60 24.03 25.83 -4.55
C LEU A 60 24.88 27.05 -4.20
N GLN A 61 24.61 27.72 -3.07
CA GLN A 61 25.40 28.85 -2.60
C GLN A 61 26.86 28.46 -2.33
N ARG A 62 27.08 27.35 -1.63
CA ARG A 62 28.44 26.85 -1.36
C ARG A 62 29.18 26.50 -2.63
N VAL A 63 28.55 25.76 -3.54
CA VAL A 63 29.15 25.36 -4.80
C VAL A 63 29.50 26.60 -5.65
N PHE A 64 28.57 27.56 -5.77
CA PHE A 64 28.80 28.79 -6.51
C PHE A 64 29.95 29.62 -5.93
N THR A 65 30.03 29.74 -4.60
CA THR A 65 31.10 30.51 -3.94
C THR A 65 32.45 29.81 -4.06
N GLN A 66 32.50 28.50 -3.87
CA GLN A 66 33.77 27.75 -3.89
C GLN A 66 34.31 27.47 -5.29
N GLN A 67 33.43 27.40 -6.29
CA GLN A 67 33.78 27.01 -7.66
C GLN A 67 33.49 28.13 -8.68
N LYS A 68 33.50 29.37 -8.22
CA LYS A 68 33.16 30.56 -9.06
C LYS A 68 33.94 30.62 -10.36
N GLU A 69 35.26 30.41 -10.28
CA GLU A 69 36.14 30.47 -11.47
C GLU A 69 35.83 29.33 -12.45
N LEU A 70 35.55 28.14 -11.93
CA LEU A 70 35.17 27.01 -12.76
C LEU A 70 33.83 27.25 -13.47
N PHE A 71 32.84 27.77 -12.77
CA PHE A 71 31.55 28.11 -13.38
C PHE A 71 31.71 29.19 -14.49
N GLN A 72 32.57 30.20 -14.24
CA GLN A 72 32.86 31.22 -15.25
C GLN A 72 33.56 30.64 -16.47
N ALA A 73 34.57 29.76 -16.25
CA ALA A 73 35.30 29.11 -17.33
C ALA A 73 34.39 28.24 -18.23
N TRP A 74 33.37 27.61 -17.63
CA TRP A 74 32.37 26.79 -18.35
C TRP A 74 31.16 27.60 -18.86
N GLY A 75 31.11 28.90 -18.63
CA GLY A 75 29.98 29.75 -19.04
C GLY A 75 28.69 29.48 -18.28
N ILE A 76 28.77 28.80 -17.13
CA ILE A 76 27.62 28.47 -16.32
C ILE A 76 27.27 29.66 -15.41
N ARG A 77 26.01 30.09 -15.45
CA ARG A 77 25.48 31.14 -14.58
C ARG A 77 24.33 30.59 -13.75
N LEU A 78 24.42 30.74 -12.42
CA LEU A 78 23.30 30.45 -11.54
C LEU A 78 22.43 31.72 -11.42
N ARG A 79 21.11 31.52 -11.60
CA ARG A 79 20.14 32.59 -11.37
C ARG A 79 20.14 32.96 -9.89
N GLN A 80 20.18 34.22 -9.57
CA GLN A 80 20.13 34.73 -8.20
C GLN A 80 18.83 35.48 -7.96
N TYR A 81 18.32 35.38 -6.76
CA TYR A 81 17.24 36.18 -6.22
C TYR A 81 17.62 36.61 -4.80
N ASN A 82 17.69 37.92 -4.55
CA ASN A 82 18.16 38.50 -3.27
C ASN A 82 19.50 37.88 -2.82
N ASP A 83 20.50 37.88 -3.68
CA ASP A 83 21.87 37.38 -3.44
C ASP A 83 21.97 35.90 -3.08
N ARG A 84 20.91 35.13 -3.33
CA ARG A 84 20.91 33.67 -3.16
C ARG A 84 20.59 32.98 -4.48
N PRO A 85 21.13 31.74 -4.68
CA PRO A 85 20.73 30.92 -5.81
C PRO A 85 19.23 30.71 -5.83
N ALA A 86 18.56 31.10 -6.91
CA ALA A 86 17.12 30.94 -7.05
C ALA A 86 16.79 29.56 -7.63
N LEU A 87 15.88 28.87 -7.00
CA LEU A 87 15.20 27.75 -7.62
C LEU A 87 14.21 28.28 -8.66
N SER A 88 14.05 27.55 -9.76
CA SER A 88 13.04 27.93 -10.76
C SER A 88 11.64 27.79 -10.13
N ALA A 89 10.89 28.88 -10.22
CA ALA A 89 9.46 28.86 -9.91
C ALA A 89 8.70 28.73 -11.22
N LEU A 90 7.73 27.84 -11.25
CA LEU A 90 6.80 27.67 -12.37
C LEU A 90 5.42 28.09 -11.89
N ASP A 91 4.71 28.83 -12.72
CA ASP A 91 3.31 29.09 -12.47
C ASP A 91 2.53 27.80 -12.63
N ALA A 92 1.72 27.48 -11.64
CA ALA A 92 0.90 26.28 -11.61
C ALA A 92 -0.54 26.62 -11.23
N GLY A 93 -1.48 25.98 -11.90
CA GLY A 93 -2.87 25.99 -11.50
C GLY A 93 -3.07 25.19 -10.20
N ARG A 94 -3.88 25.70 -9.30
CA ARG A 94 -4.33 24.94 -8.13
C ARG A 94 -5.57 24.15 -8.52
N ILE A 95 -5.46 22.83 -8.46
CA ILE A 95 -6.62 21.94 -8.64
C ILE A 95 -7.58 22.18 -7.48
N PRO A 96 -8.89 22.38 -7.72
CA PRO A 96 -9.90 22.45 -6.67
C PRO A 96 -9.86 21.20 -5.79
N ALA A 97 -10.25 21.34 -4.54
CA ALA A 97 -10.35 20.20 -3.65
C ALA A 97 -11.35 19.18 -4.19
N GLY A 98 -10.97 17.91 -4.15
CA GLY A 98 -11.85 16.83 -4.57
C GLY A 98 -13.00 16.61 -3.58
N ARG A 99 -14.02 15.91 -4.05
CA ARG A 99 -15.15 15.43 -3.26
C ARG A 99 -15.11 13.91 -3.17
N ILE A 100 -15.41 13.38 -1.99
CA ILE A 100 -15.42 11.93 -1.73
C ILE A 100 -16.73 11.55 -1.07
N THR A 101 -17.30 10.43 -1.47
CA THR A 101 -18.58 9.92 -0.95
C THR A 101 -18.32 8.67 -0.11
N PHE A 102 -18.83 8.70 1.12
CA PHE A 102 -18.92 7.54 2.01
C PHE A 102 -20.40 7.29 2.33
N GLY A 103 -20.88 6.08 2.12
CA GLY A 103 -22.31 5.81 2.21
C GLY A 103 -23.11 6.71 1.27
N ALA A 104 -24.09 7.39 1.77
CA ALA A 104 -24.92 8.36 1.04
C ALA A 104 -24.39 9.81 1.15
N THR A 105 -23.29 10.06 1.85
CA THR A 105 -22.82 11.43 2.17
C THR A 105 -21.57 11.77 1.39
N THR A 106 -21.63 12.89 0.66
CA THR A 106 -20.48 13.46 -0.02
C THR A 106 -19.81 14.53 0.84
N HIS A 107 -18.49 14.48 0.92
CA HIS A 107 -17.66 15.38 1.71
C HIS A 107 -16.67 16.12 0.83
N ASP A 108 -16.50 17.41 1.06
CA ASP A 108 -15.46 18.22 0.41
C ASP A 108 -14.12 18.04 1.14
N LEU A 109 -13.06 17.77 0.37
CA LEU A 109 -11.70 17.62 0.88
C LEU A 109 -10.95 18.96 0.96
N ALA A 110 -11.67 20.09 0.96
CA ALA A 110 -11.19 21.44 0.70
C ALA A 110 -10.01 21.92 1.55
N SER A 111 -9.85 21.45 2.77
CA SER A 111 -8.82 21.98 3.68
C SER A 111 -7.89 20.95 4.30
N ARG A 112 -8.21 19.69 4.19
CA ARG A 112 -7.44 18.62 4.82
C ARG A 112 -7.40 17.39 3.91
N SER A 113 -6.21 16.92 3.57
CA SER A 113 -6.02 15.62 2.95
C SER A 113 -6.34 14.43 3.88
N MET A 114 -6.86 14.70 5.08
CA MET A 114 -7.22 13.72 6.09
C MET A 114 -8.73 13.63 6.18
N PHE A 115 -9.28 12.48 5.86
CA PHE A 115 -10.72 12.17 5.87
C PHE A 115 -11.06 10.97 6.78
N ASP A 116 -10.23 10.70 7.78
CA ASP A 116 -10.43 9.58 8.71
C ASP A 116 -11.76 9.66 9.45
N ARG A 117 -12.25 10.87 9.74
CA ARG A 117 -13.52 11.10 10.44
C ARG A 117 -14.70 10.86 9.50
N GLU A 118 -14.65 11.45 8.33
CA GLU A 118 -15.66 11.31 7.27
C GLU A 118 -15.76 9.85 6.81
N ALA A 119 -14.63 9.18 6.76
CA ALA A 119 -14.54 7.76 6.42
C ALA A 119 -15.31 6.84 7.40
N GLN A 120 -15.69 7.30 8.58
CA GLN A 120 -16.51 6.53 9.54
C GLN A 120 -18.02 6.61 9.23
N SER A 121 -18.44 7.51 8.34
CA SER A 121 -19.87 7.75 8.05
C SER A 121 -20.54 6.65 7.23
N GLY A 122 -19.77 5.72 6.63
CA GLY A 122 -20.38 4.60 5.90
C GLY A 122 -19.46 3.96 4.87
N ILE A 123 -20.07 3.12 4.04
CA ILE A 123 -19.45 2.41 2.92
C ILE A 123 -20.24 2.80 1.67
N TYR A 124 -19.54 3.16 0.59
CA TYR A 124 -20.15 3.64 -0.64
C TYR A 124 -20.98 2.57 -1.34
N SER A 125 -20.40 1.40 -1.53
CA SER A 125 -21.08 0.26 -2.15
C SER A 125 -20.59 -1.04 -1.53
N ALA A 126 -21.51 -1.96 -1.29
CA ALA A 126 -21.16 -3.27 -0.77
C ALA A 126 -22.21 -4.30 -1.20
N PRO A 127 -21.86 -5.58 -1.25
CA PRO A 127 -22.82 -6.64 -1.50
C PRO A 127 -23.87 -6.68 -0.39
N THR A 128 -25.11 -6.99 -0.75
CA THR A 128 -26.23 -7.11 0.20
C THR A 128 -26.08 -8.28 1.15
N THR A 129 -25.47 -9.36 0.67
CA THR A 129 -25.17 -10.57 1.44
C THR A 129 -23.82 -11.14 1.03
N PHE A 130 -23.10 -11.75 1.96
CA PHE A 130 -21.93 -12.58 1.64
C PHE A 130 -21.64 -13.57 2.79
N ARG A 131 -21.12 -14.73 2.41
CA ARG A 131 -20.70 -15.77 3.34
C ARG A 131 -19.24 -15.57 3.67
N TRP A 132 -18.91 -15.53 4.93
CA TRP A 132 -17.53 -15.34 5.34
C TRP A 132 -17.12 -16.26 6.48
N ALA A 133 -15.82 -16.49 6.58
CA ALA A 133 -15.27 -17.30 7.64
C ALA A 133 -14.07 -16.61 8.28
N ILE A 134 -13.86 -16.91 9.56
CA ILE A 134 -12.73 -16.43 10.34
C ILE A 134 -11.87 -17.64 10.72
N LEU A 135 -10.62 -17.64 10.30
CA LEU A 135 -9.63 -18.64 10.68
C LEU A 135 -8.61 -18.03 11.64
N SER A 136 -8.41 -18.68 12.78
CA SER A 136 -7.47 -18.26 13.83
C SER A 136 -6.74 -19.46 14.44
N LEU A 137 -5.68 -19.18 15.22
CA LEU A 137 -4.97 -20.22 15.95
C LEU A 137 -5.70 -20.60 17.25
N GLN A 138 -5.57 -21.88 17.67
CA GLN A 138 -6.21 -22.43 18.88
C GLN A 138 -5.66 -21.84 20.18
N ASP A 139 -4.38 -21.47 20.23
CA ASP A 139 -3.67 -21.14 21.47
C ASP A 139 -4.01 -19.75 22.05
N ASP A 140 -4.98 -19.07 21.48
CA ASP A 140 -5.27 -17.68 21.81
C ASP A 140 -6.53 -17.56 22.71
N ARG A 141 -6.50 -18.16 23.91
CA ARG A 141 -7.60 -18.02 24.89
C ARG A 141 -7.90 -16.56 25.26
N GLU A 142 -6.87 -15.70 25.28
CA GLU A 142 -7.06 -14.26 25.50
C GLU A 142 -7.80 -13.57 24.35
N ASN A 143 -8.01 -14.26 23.23
CA ASN A 143 -8.48 -13.70 21.98
C ASN A 143 -9.96 -13.84 21.71
N VAL A 144 -10.68 -14.66 22.44
CA VAL A 144 -12.12 -14.86 22.24
C VAL A 144 -12.86 -13.52 22.40
N SER A 145 -12.51 -12.76 23.43
CA SER A 145 -13.10 -11.43 23.66
C SER A 145 -12.77 -10.46 22.54
N ALA A 146 -11.51 -10.38 22.11
CA ALA A 146 -11.08 -9.48 21.01
C ALA A 146 -11.69 -9.88 19.66
N LYS A 147 -11.81 -11.19 19.38
CA LYS A 147 -12.51 -11.70 18.19
C LYS A 147 -13.99 -11.32 18.21
N ASN A 148 -14.66 -11.54 19.32
CA ASN A 148 -16.08 -11.20 19.47
C ASN A 148 -16.31 -9.67 19.35
N THR A 149 -15.45 -8.86 19.96
CA THR A 149 -15.50 -7.41 19.82
C THR A 149 -15.35 -7.01 18.36
N PHE A 150 -14.37 -7.59 17.65
CA PHE A 150 -14.19 -7.33 16.21
C PHE A 150 -15.44 -7.72 15.42
N ILE A 151 -16.01 -8.90 15.65
CA ILE A 151 -17.21 -9.37 14.94
C ILE A 151 -18.38 -8.42 15.19
N ASN A 152 -18.62 -8.04 16.43
CA ASN A 152 -19.72 -7.14 16.81
C ASN A 152 -19.55 -5.76 16.17
N GLU A 153 -18.36 -5.19 16.21
CA GLU A 153 -18.08 -3.89 15.57
C GLU A 153 -18.16 -3.98 14.03
N PHE A 154 -17.71 -5.08 13.47
CA PHE A 154 -17.84 -5.35 12.04
C PHE A 154 -19.32 -5.39 11.65
N GLN A 155 -20.13 -6.17 12.37
CA GLN A 155 -21.56 -6.28 12.12
C GLN A 155 -22.29 -4.94 12.32
N ALA A 156 -22.01 -4.21 13.39
CA ALA A 156 -22.61 -2.91 13.63
C ALA A 156 -22.26 -1.91 12.52
N THR A 157 -21.04 -1.94 12.01
CA THR A 157 -20.62 -1.06 10.91
C THR A 157 -21.25 -1.49 9.59
N TYR A 158 -21.39 -2.78 9.38
CA TYR A 158 -22.02 -3.38 8.21
C TYR A 158 -23.52 -3.07 8.16
N GLN A 159 -24.22 -3.19 9.30
CA GLN A 159 -25.64 -2.84 9.42
C GLN A 159 -25.89 -1.34 9.18
N ARG A 160 -25.03 -0.46 9.69
CA ARG A 160 -25.09 0.99 9.40
C ARG A 160 -24.96 1.30 7.90
N ALA A 161 -24.30 0.46 7.16
CA ALA A 161 -24.17 0.56 5.70
C ALA A 161 -25.34 -0.10 4.94
N SER A 162 -26.44 -0.48 5.64
CA SER A 162 -27.60 -1.21 5.07
C SER A 162 -27.24 -2.54 4.42
N MET A 163 -26.25 -3.22 4.95
CA MET A 163 -25.76 -4.49 4.46
C MET A 163 -26.06 -5.60 5.46
N ASN A 164 -26.31 -6.81 4.98
CA ASN A 164 -26.51 -7.98 5.82
C ASN A 164 -25.32 -8.95 5.59
N ALA A 165 -24.50 -9.13 6.61
CA ALA A 165 -23.51 -10.20 6.63
C ALA A 165 -24.08 -11.41 7.39
N ASP A 166 -23.86 -12.59 6.85
CA ASP A 166 -24.11 -13.82 7.59
C ASP A 166 -23.22 -13.86 8.84
N GLN A 167 -23.59 -14.68 9.82
CA GLN A 167 -22.68 -14.98 10.91
C GLN A 167 -21.46 -15.70 10.34
N PRO A 168 -20.24 -15.30 10.73
CA PRO A 168 -19.04 -15.96 10.20
C PRO A 168 -18.94 -17.41 10.69
N VAL A 169 -18.48 -18.28 9.82
CA VAL A 169 -18.02 -19.59 10.24
C VAL A 169 -16.70 -19.42 11.00
N MET A 170 -16.70 -19.75 12.29
CA MET A 170 -15.49 -19.67 13.12
C MET A 170 -14.72 -20.97 13.05
N GLN A 171 -13.47 -20.90 12.64
CA GLN A 171 -12.58 -22.05 12.57
C GLN A 171 -11.29 -21.76 13.33
N GLU A 172 -10.93 -22.65 14.24
CA GLU A 172 -9.66 -22.63 14.95
C GLU A 172 -8.73 -23.74 14.47
N CYS A 173 -7.47 -23.45 14.36
CA CYS A 173 -6.46 -24.34 13.80
C CYS A 173 -5.24 -24.43 14.71
N PRO A 174 -4.65 -25.62 14.91
CA PRO A 174 -3.36 -25.75 15.58
C PRO A 174 -2.27 -24.91 14.91
N ARG A 175 -1.24 -24.54 15.66
CA ARG A 175 -0.09 -23.77 15.16
C ARG A 175 0.80 -24.63 14.24
N ASN A 176 0.24 -25.00 13.10
CA ASN A 176 0.90 -25.79 12.07
C ASN A 176 0.52 -25.25 10.70
N ALA A 177 1.52 -24.91 9.87
CA ALA A 177 1.29 -24.30 8.57
C ALA A 177 0.53 -25.20 7.59
N GLN A 178 0.77 -26.50 7.61
CA GLN A 178 0.09 -27.45 6.72
C GLN A 178 -1.39 -27.59 7.10
N GLN A 179 -1.68 -27.74 8.38
CA GLN A 179 -3.07 -27.78 8.88
C GLN A 179 -3.79 -26.46 8.63
N TRP A 180 -3.11 -25.33 8.78
CA TRP A 180 -3.67 -24.01 8.44
C TRP A 180 -4.13 -23.96 6.99
N LEU A 181 -3.32 -24.41 6.04
CA LEU A 181 -3.67 -24.42 4.61
C LEU A 181 -4.81 -25.41 4.33
N GLU A 182 -4.86 -26.54 5.02
CA GLU A 182 -5.95 -27.50 4.92
C GLU A 182 -7.28 -26.92 5.43
N HIS A 183 -7.28 -26.27 6.58
CA HIS A 183 -8.46 -25.55 7.09
C HIS A 183 -8.93 -24.46 6.11
N MET A 184 -8.03 -23.73 5.48
CA MET A 184 -8.39 -22.77 4.43
C MET A 184 -9.09 -23.45 3.25
N ARG A 185 -8.59 -24.62 2.79
CA ARG A 185 -9.23 -25.39 1.71
C ARG A 185 -10.64 -25.87 2.08
N ASN A 186 -10.85 -26.24 3.34
CA ASN A 186 -12.16 -26.62 3.83
C ASN A 186 -13.17 -25.47 3.86
N LEU A 187 -12.69 -24.24 3.91
CA LEU A 187 -13.49 -23.01 3.86
C LEU A 187 -13.74 -22.46 2.44
N ARG A 188 -13.48 -23.25 1.41
CA ARG A 188 -13.61 -22.84 -0.02
C ARG A 188 -14.99 -22.35 -0.46
N ASN A 189 -16.04 -22.63 0.32
CA ASN A 189 -17.39 -22.16 0.03
C ASN A 189 -17.70 -20.78 0.59
N ALA A 190 -16.76 -20.15 1.27
CA ALA A 190 -16.88 -18.77 1.73
C ALA A 190 -16.57 -17.79 0.57
N ASP A 191 -17.28 -16.69 0.54
CA ASP A 191 -17.03 -15.60 -0.41
C ASP A 191 -15.85 -14.73 0.05
N PHE A 192 -15.48 -14.83 1.33
CA PHE A 192 -14.38 -14.08 1.94
C PHE A 192 -13.80 -14.78 3.17
N LEU A 193 -12.47 -14.70 3.35
CA LEU A 193 -11.77 -15.21 4.53
C LEU A 193 -11.07 -14.10 5.32
N LEU A 194 -11.42 -13.95 6.58
CA LEU A 194 -10.66 -13.18 7.55
C LEU A 194 -9.68 -14.11 8.30
N LEU A 195 -8.40 -13.81 8.21
CA LEU A 195 -7.33 -14.64 8.72
C LEU A 195 -6.60 -13.90 9.84
N ILE A 196 -6.75 -14.38 11.06
CA ILE A 196 -6.10 -13.82 12.25
C ILE A 196 -4.75 -14.52 12.42
N LEU A 197 -3.70 -13.81 12.02
CA LEU A 197 -2.33 -14.30 12.10
C LEU A 197 -1.71 -13.96 13.45
N PRO A 198 -0.81 -14.81 13.98
CA PRO A 198 -0.11 -14.53 15.22
C PRO A 198 0.65 -13.19 15.10
N ALA A 199 0.82 -12.50 16.21
CA ALA A 199 1.73 -11.36 16.26
C ALA A 199 3.10 -11.81 15.79
N LYS A 200 3.82 -10.98 15.03
CA LYS A 200 5.19 -11.30 14.58
C LYS A 200 6.01 -11.74 15.78
N GLY A 201 6.01 -13.04 16.00
CA GLY A 201 6.84 -13.69 17.02
C GLY A 201 8.29 -13.70 16.56
N ARG A 202 9.20 -13.92 17.50
CA ARG A 202 10.64 -14.09 17.24
C ARG A 202 10.97 -15.35 16.40
N LYS A 203 9.98 -16.11 15.95
CA LYS A 203 10.14 -17.36 15.20
C LYS A 203 9.96 -17.12 13.70
N LYS A 204 10.92 -17.60 12.93
CA LYS A 204 10.97 -17.54 11.45
C LYS A 204 9.69 -18.08 10.76
N ASP A 205 8.95 -18.95 11.45
CA ASP A 205 7.77 -19.63 10.91
C ASP A 205 6.56 -18.70 10.70
N ASP A 206 6.43 -17.64 11.50
CA ASP A 206 5.27 -16.73 11.40
C ASP A 206 5.30 -15.87 10.11
N MET A 207 6.48 -15.57 9.58
CA MET A 207 6.59 -14.83 8.31
C MET A 207 6.21 -15.70 7.09
N ASN A 208 6.39 -17.00 7.20
CA ASN A 208 6.05 -17.92 6.12
C ASN A 208 4.54 -18.10 5.99
N LEU A 209 3.80 -18.04 7.10
CA LEU A 209 2.35 -18.28 7.12
C LEU A 209 1.59 -17.26 6.26
N TYR A 210 1.95 -15.97 6.33
CA TYR A 210 1.33 -14.95 5.48
C TYR A 210 1.54 -15.23 3.98
N LYS A 211 2.77 -15.56 3.58
CA LYS A 211 3.09 -15.85 2.17
C LYS A 211 2.35 -17.09 1.67
N LEU A 212 2.35 -18.17 2.47
CA LEU A 212 1.66 -19.41 2.15
C LEU A 212 0.16 -19.19 2.02
N THR A 213 -0.43 -18.48 2.97
CA THR A 213 -1.85 -18.09 2.96
C THR A 213 -2.24 -17.32 1.70
N LYS A 214 -1.47 -16.26 1.37
CA LYS A 214 -1.75 -15.45 0.18
C LYS A 214 -1.56 -16.23 -1.12
N ARG A 215 -0.54 -17.07 -1.18
CA ARG A 215 -0.33 -17.95 -2.33
C ARG A 215 -1.52 -18.88 -2.53
N LEU A 216 -1.94 -19.61 -1.49
CA LEU A 216 -3.08 -20.52 -1.56
C LEU A 216 -4.37 -19.79 -1.98
N ALA A 217 -4.65 -18.67 -1.33
CA ALA A 217 -5.87 -17.89 -1.61
C ALA A 217 -5.94 -17.41 -3.06
N ILE A 218 -4.82 -16.96 -3.64
CA ILE A 218 -4.77 -16.40 -4.98
C ILE A 218 -4.67 -17.49 -6.05
N SER A 219 -3.81 -18.51 -5.85
CA SER A 219 -3.50 -19.48 -6.89
C SER A 219 -4.41 -20.70 -6.92
N GLU A 220 -5.06 -21.05 -5.81
CA GLU A 220 -5.87 -22.26 -5.72
C GLU A 220 -7.34 -21.96 -5.40
N LEU A 221 -7.62 -21.07 -4.44
CA LEU A 221 -8.99 -20.88 -3.96
C LEU A 221 -9.76 -19.79 -4.71
N GLY A 222 -9.09 -18.77 -5.23
CA GLY A 222 -9.75 -17.62 -5.84
C GLY A 222 -10.57 -16.78 -4.85
N ILE A 223 -10.32 -16.90 -3.53
CA ILE A 223 -11.11 -16.25 -2.49
C ILE A 223 -10.39 -15.01 -1.97
N PRO A 224 -11.05 -13.85 -1.93
CA PRO A 224 -10.49 -12.67 -1.31
C PRO A 224 -10.20 -12.90 0.18
N THR A 225 -9.06 -12.41 0.65
CA THR A 225 -8.63 -12.60 2.04
C THR A 225 -8.18 -11.32 2.69
N GLN A 226 -8.50 -11.14 3.97
CA GLN A 226 -7.91 -10.12 4.84
C GLN A 226 -7.11 -10.79 5.94
N CYS A 227 -5.81 -10.54 5.98
CA CYS A 227 -4.97 -10.94 7.09
C CYS A 227 -4.90 -9.81 8.11
N VAL A 228 -5.14 -10.14 9.38
CA VAL A 228 -5.04 -9.22 10.50
C VAL A 228 -4.13 -9.85 11.54
N LEU A 229 -3.20 -9.07 12.07
CA LEU A 229 -2.36 -9.56 13.17
C LEU A 229 -3.18 -9.57 14.46
N HIS A 230 -3.04 -10.63 15.24
CA HIS A 230 -3.67 -10.75 16.55
C HIS A 230 -3.47 -9.48 17.41
N LYS A 231 -2.25 -8.98 17.49
CA LYS A 231 -1.92 -7.73 18.21
C LYS A 231 -2.80 -6.53 17.79
N THR A 232 -3.29 -6.50 16.56
CA THR A 232 -4.14 -5.41 16.07
C THR A 232 -5.55 -5.48 16.68
N LEU A 233 -6.05 -6.69 16.96
CA LEU A 233 -7.36 -6.91 17.57
C LEU A 233 -7.36 -6.65 19.07
N THR A 234 -6.22 -6.87 19.74
CA THR A 234 -6.08 -6.68 21.19
C THR A 234 -5.67 -5.27 21.61
N ASN A 235 -5.41 -4.38 20.66
CA ASN A 235 -5.04 -3.00 20.95
C ASN A 235 -6.26 -2.20 21.42
N SER A 236 -6.28 -1.81 22.68
CA SER A 236 -7.41 -1.11 23.30
C SER A 236 -7.58 0.36 22.89
N THR A 237 -6.56 0.95 22.28
CA THR A 237 -6.57 2.37 21.90
C THR A 237 -6.99 2.54 20.43
N GLY A 238 -8.09 3.26 20.17
CA GLY A 238 -8.55 3.56 18.82
C GLY A 238 -9.17 2.38 18.07
N VAL A 239 -9.70 1.39 18.78
CA VAL A 239 -10.28 0.13 18.27
C VAL A 239 -11.27 0.40 17.13
N THR A 240 -12.22 1.30 17.31
CA THR A 240 -13.26 1.63 16.30
C THR A 240 -12.65 2.15 14.99
N SER A 241 -11.62 2.99 15.06
CA SER A 241 -10.93 3.51 13.88
C SER A 241 -10.17 2.40 13.14
N ILE A 242 -9.53 1.49 13.89
CA ILE A 242 -8.81 0.35 13.31
C ILE A 242 -9.80 -0.59 12.60
N PHE A 243 -10.91 -0.92 13.26
CA PHE A 243 -11.91 -1.83 12.70
C PHE A 243 -12.62 -1.24 11.49
N SER A 244 -12.93 0.05 11.51
CA SER A 244 -13.47 0.75 10.35
C SER A 244 -12.52 0.70 9.14
N LYS A 245 -11.21 0.86 9.36
CA LYS A 245 -10.20 0.73 8.29
C LYS A 245 -10.09 -0.71 7.77
N ILE A 246 -10.12 -1.71 8.65
CA ILE A 246 -10.11 -3.12 8.26
C ILE A 246 -11.38 -3.46 7.47
N LEU A 247 -12.53 -3.00 7.91
CA LEU A 247 -13.80 -3.21 7.20
C LEU A 247 -13.75 -2.65 5.77
N LYS A 248 -13.24 -1.43 5.59
CA LYS A 248 -13.07 -0.83 4.27
C LYS A 248 -12.15 -1.66 3.37
N GLN A 249 -11.06 -2.18 3.92
CA GLN A 249 -10.17 -3.09 3.19
C GLN A 249 -10.87 -4.40 2.80
N ILE A 250 -11.77 -4.90 3.64
CA ILE A 250 -12.57 -6.09 3.35
C ILE A 250 -13.55 -5.78 2.22
N VAL A 251 -14.35 -4.74 2.38
CA VAL A 251 -15.36 -4.36 1.39
C VAL A 251 -14.76 -4.09 0.02
N SER A 252 -13.62 -3.40 -0.06
CA SER A 252 -12.91 -3.14 -1.33
C SER A 252 -12.38 -4.41 -2.02
N LYS A 253 -12.42 -5.57 -1.37
CA LYS A 253 -12.05 -6.86 -1.95
C LYS A 253 -13.24 -7.74 -2.32
N LEU A 254 -14.43 -7.36 -1.88
CA LEU A 254 -15.65 -8.07 -2.25
C LEU A 254 -16.09 -7.65 -3.65
N ILE A 255 -16.74 -8.57 -4.36
CA ILE A 255 -17.36 -8.28 -5.66
C ILE A 255 -18.37 -7.14 -5.46
N ILE A 256 -18.34 -6.14 -6.33
CA ILE A 256 -19.14 -4.90 -6.24
C ILE A 256 -18.91 -4.03 -5.01
N GLY A 257 -17.97 -4.39 -4.14
CA GLY A 257 -17.65 -3.61 -2.94
C GLY A 257 -16.78 -2.41 -3.26
N ALA A 258 -17.13 -1.24 -2.70
CA ALA A 258 -16.32 -0.03 -2.74
C ALA A 258 -16.43 0.73 -1.43
N ALA A 259 -15.30 1.00 -0.80
CA ALA A 259 -15.27 1.69 0.48
C ALA A 259 -15.71 3.16 0.35
N TRP A 260 -15.39 3.79 -0.79
CA TRP A 260 -15.74 5.18 -1.13
C TRP A 260 -15.92 5.33 -2.65
N GLY A 261 -16.62 6.37 -3.05
CA GLY A 261 -16.67 6.86 -4.43
C GLY A 261 -16.05 8.25 -4.50
N LEU A 262 -15.42 8.59 -5.60
CA LEU A 262 -14.94 9.93 -5.89
C LEU A 262 -15.96 10.66 -6.76
N VAL A 263 -16.14 11.95 -6.52
CA VAL A 263 -16.89 12.79 -7.44
C VAL A 263 -15.92 13.32 -8.49
N GLN A 264 -16.27 13.15 -9.75
CA GLN A 264 -15.45 13.65 -10.87
C GLN A 264 -15.17 15.14 -10.67
N PRO A 265 -13.91 15.60 -10.83
CA PRO A 265 -13.57 17.01 -10.75
C PRO A 265 -14.32 17.83 -11.80
N ASP A 266 -14.77 19.03 -11.43
CA ASP A 266 -15.56 19.90 -12.33
C ASP A 266 -14.79 20.34 -13.60
N CYS A 267 -13.45 20.17 -13.63
CA CYS A 267 -12.64 20.40 -14.82
C CYS A 267 -12.67 19.24 -15.83
N ILE A 268 -13.33 18.14 -15.50
CA ILE A 268 -13.51 16.97 -16.38
C ILE A 268 -15.02 16.84 -16.62
N ASP A 269 -15.46 17.21 -17.81
CA ASP A 269 -16.86 17.29 -18.21
C ASP A 269 -17.34 16.10 -19.07
N VAL A 270 -16.43 15.17 -19.35
CA VAL A 270 -16.71 13.97 -20.17
C VAL A 270 -16.48 12.70 -19.34
N PRO A 271 -17.16 11.58 -19.67
CA PRO A 271 -16.88 10.29 -19.07
C PRO A 271 -15.40 9.93 -19.24
N THR A 272 -14.71 9.76 -18.14
CA THR A 272 -13.25 9.60 -18.12
C THR A 272 -12.83 8.31 -17.45
N MET A 273 -12.09 7.48 -18.18
CA MET A 273 -11.41 6.30 -17.66
C MET A 273 -9.99 6.66 -17.24
N VAL A 274 -9.62 6.36 -16.00
CA VAL A 274 -8.27 6.56 -15.47
C VAL A 274 -7.52 5.23 -15.49
N CYS A 275 -6.38 5.21 -16.20
CA CYS A 275 -5.52 4.04 -16.30
C CYS A 275 -4.24 4.24 -15.48
N GLY A 276 -3.80 3.19 -14.81
CA GLY A 276 -2.54 3.12 -14.09
C GLY A 276 -1.69 1.96 -14.58
N VAL A 277 -0.39 2.21 -14.78
CA VAL A 277 0.60 1.19 -15.15
C VAL A 277 1.78 1.30 -14.19
N ASP A 278 2.23 0.16 -13.69
CA ASP A 278 3.44 0.10 -12.84
C ASP A 278 4.22 -1.18 -13.12
N VAL A 279 5.55 -1.10 -13.01
CA VAL A 279 6.44 -2.24 -13.24
C VAL A 279 7.26 -2.52 -11.99
N CYS A 280 7.18 -3.74 -11.51
CA CYS A 280 7.97 -4.22 -10.38
C CYS A 280 9.06 -5.18 -10.84
N HIS A 281 10.32 -4.86 -10.53
CA HIS A 281 11.46 -5.72 -10.82
C HIS A 281 11.86 -6.53 -9.59
N GLY A 282 12.01 -7.84 -9.75
CA GLY A 282 12.43 -8.70 -8.65
C GLY A 282 12.72 -10.13 -9.09
N ALA A 283 13.59 -10.82 -8.37
CA ALA A 283 13.88 -12.25 -8.52
C ALA A 283 14.10 -12.72 -9.98
N GLY A 284 14.79 -11.93 -10.80
CA GLY A 284 15.08 -12.28 -12.20
C GLY A 284 13.91 -12.07 -13.18
N LYS A 285 12.81 -11.43 -12.74
CA LYS A 285 11.62 -11.19 -13.53
C LYS A 285 11.14 -9.78 -13.34
N SER A 286 10.45 -9.22 -14.33
CA SER A 286 9.67 -8.00 -14.21
C SER A 286 8.20 -8.34 -14.31
N LEU A 287 7.40 -7.75 -13.43
CA LEU A 287 5.95 -7.88 -13.43
C LEU A 287 5.34 -6.52 -13.69
N ARG A 288 4.55 -6.41 -14.74
CA ARG A 288 3.74 -5.24 -15.03
C ARG A 288 2.35 -5.41 -14.43
N GLY A 289 1.89 -4.41 -13.70
CA GLY A 289 0.51 -4.23 -13.30
C GLY A 289 -0.15 -3.17 -14.18
N PHE A 290 -1.35 -3.44 -14.65
CA PHE A 290 -2.21 -2.49 -15.33
C PHE A 290 -3.56 -2.45 -14.59
N THR A 291 -4.14 -1.27 -14.44
CA THR A 291 -5.48 -1.11 -13.89
C THR A 291 -6.20 0.05 -14.60
N ALA A 292 -7.51 -0.06 -14.74
CA ALA A 292 -8.34 0.99 -15.31
C ALA A 292 -9.66 1.13 -14.54
N SER A 293 -10.11 2.36 -14.31
CA SER A 293 -11.41 2.62 -13.70
C SER A 293 -12.52 2.33 -14.69
N LEU A 294 -13.66 1.81 -14.21
CA LEU A 294 -14.79 1.41 -15.05
C LEU A 294 -16.05 2.24 -14.83
N ASP A 295 -16.12 3.02 -13.76
CA ASP A 295 -17.31 3.80 -13.41
C ASP A 295 -16.96 5.27 -13.13
N ALA A 296 -17.97 6.13 -13.23
CA ALA A 296 -17.83 7.57 -13.04
C ALA A 296 -17.41 7.99 -11.61
N CYS A 297 -17.58 7.09 -10.64
CA CYS A 297 -17.17 7.32 -9.24
C CYS A 297 -15.80 6.74 -8.91
N TYR A 298 -15.10 6.20 -9.91
CA TYR A 298 -13.77 5.58 -9.76
C TYR A 298 -13.74 4.54 -8.63
N SER A 299 -14.82 3.78 -8.50
CA SER A 299 -15.00 2.78 -7.45
C SER A 299 -14.81 1.35 -7.95
N LYS A 300 -14.95 1.11 -9.24
CA LYS A 300 -14.78 -0.18 -9.90
C LYS A 300 -13.59 -0.14 -10.84
N TYR A 301 -12.83 -1.21 -10.86
CA TYR A 301 -11.60 -1.31 -11.64
C TYR A 301 -11.50 -2.67 -12.34
N THR A 302 -10.93 -2.66 -13.53
CA THR A 302 -10.33 -3.85 -14.13
C THR A 302 -8.83 -3.83 -13.88
N SER A 303 -8.22 -4.99 -13.79
CA SER A 303 -6.77 -5.10 -13.52
C SER A 303 -6.20 -6.31 -14.24
N GLU A 304 -4.97 -6.15 -14.71
CA GLU A 304 -4.21 -7.21 -15.34
C GLU A 304 -2.76 -7.18 -14.84
N ALA A 305 -2.18 -8.36 -14.62
CA ALA A 305 -0.78 -8.49 -14.26
C ALA A 305 -0.09 -9.44 -15.26
N ARG A 306 1.02 -9.02 -15.85
CA ARG A 306 1.81 -9.83 -16.78
C ARG A 306 3.28 -9.81 -16.44
N GLN A 307 3.93 -10.94 -16.72
CA GLN A 307 5.38 -11.03 -16.66
C GLN A 307 5.96 -10.49 -17.96
N GLN A 308 7.03 -9.72 -17.86
CA GLN A 308 7.78 -9.19 -19.00
C GLN A 308 9.27 -9.39 -18.81
N ALA A 309 10.07 -9.03 -19.80
CA ALA A 309 11.52 -9.15 -19.75
C ALA A 309 12.12 -8.33 -18.61
N LEU A 310 13.25 -8.79 -18.07
CA LEU A 310 13.91 -8.13 -16.95
C LEU A 310 14.38 -6.72 -17.37
N LYS A 311 14.07 -5.72 -16.55
CA LYS A 311 14.38 -4.29 -16.77
C LYS A 311 13.70 -3.66 -17.99
N GLU A 312 12.68 -4.27 -18.54
CA GLU A 312 11.84 -3.66 -19.55
C GLU A 312 10.82 -2.76 -18.85
N GLU A 313 10.85 -1.46 -19.12
CA GLU A 313 9.94 -0.45 -18.56
C GLU A 313 8.72 -0.21 -19.48
N LEU A 314 8.93 -0.33 -20.79
CA LEU A 314 7.87 -0.15 -21.76
C LEU A 314 7.37 -1.51 -22.22
N SER A 315 6.06 -1.66 -22.29
CA SER A 315 5.42 -2.87 -22.77
C SER A 315 4.54 -2.57 -23.99
N SER A 316 4.76 -3.30 -25.05
CA SER A 316 3.93 -3.24 -26.28
C SER A 316 2.47 -3.64 -26.03
N GLU A 317 2.22 -4.38 -24.96
CA GLU A 317 0.89 -4.91 -24.64
C GLU A 317 0.00 -3.92 -23.85
N VAL A 318 0.51 -2.75 -23.45
CA VAL A 318 -0.30 -1.73 -22.73
C VAL A 318 -1.47 -1.29 -23.60
N ALA A 319 -1.27 -1.14 -24.91
CA ALA A 319 -2.33 -0.77 -25.83
C ALA A 319 -3.50 -1.77 -25.84
N ALA A 320 -3.20 -3.08 -25.82
CA ALA A 320 -4.23 -4.12 -25.74
C ALA A 320 -5.02 -4.05 -24.42
N CYS A 321 -4.33 -3.79 -23.29
CA CYS A 321 -5.00 -3.61 -22.00
C CYS A 321 -5.93 -2.38 -22.01
N VAL A 322 -5.48 -1.26 -22.59
CA VAL A 322 -6.29 -0.05 -22.72
C VAL A 322 -7.52 -0.32 -23.57
N LEU A 323 -7.37 -0.96 -24.74
CA LEU A 323 -8.51 -1.28 -25.63
C LEU A 323 -9.55 -2.17 -24.94
N ALA A 324 -9.11 -3.27 -24.30
CA ALA A 324 -10.01 -4.14 -23.55
C ALA A 324 -10.72 -3.41 -22.40
N SER A 325 -10.02 -2.48 -21.75
CA SER A 325 -10.60 -1.66 -20.68
C SER A 325 -11.59 -0.62 -21.21
N CYS A 326 -11.37 -0.07 -22.41
CA CYS A 326 -12.34 0.81 -23.08
C CYS A 326 -13.63 0.06 -23.42
N GLU A 327 -13.55 -1.17 -23.90
CA GLU A 327 -14.72 -2.02 -24.16
C GLU A 327 -15.51 -2.28 -22.87
N ALA A 328 -14.81 -2.65 -21.78
CA ALA A 328 -15.43 -2.86 -20.47
C ALA A 328 -16.05 -1.58 -19.89
N PHE A 329 -15.37 -0.44 -20.02
CA PHE A 329 -15.87 0.88 -19.61
C PHE A 329 -17.13 1.25 -20.39
N ASN A 330 -17.12 1.11 -21.72
CA ASN A 330 -18.29 1.39 -22.55
C ASN A 330 -19.47 0.49 -22.20
N THR A 331 -19.23 -0.82 -22.03
CA THR A 331 -20.28 -1.76 -21.65
C THR A 331 -20.95 -1.40 -20.33
N LEU A 332 -20.18 -0.92 -19.35
CA LEU A 332 -20.71 -0.58 -18.03
C LEU A 332 -21.43 0.78 -18.00
N ASN A 333 -21.06 1.71 -18.89
CA ASN A 333 -21.59 3.07 -18.91
C ASN A 333 -22.61 3.33 -20.08
N GLN A 334 -22.88 2.32 -20.91
CA GLN A 334 -23.99 2.37 -21.84
C GLN A 334 -25.29 2.07 -21.07
N THR A 335 -25.94 3.11 -20.57
CA THR A 335 -27.32 3.09 -20.04
C THR A 335 -28.22 3.87 -20.94
#